data_a0ab4aec749e56c00737e3420cb76bfc
#
_entry.id   a0ab4aec749e56c00737e3420cb76bfc
#
_cell.length_a   1.000
_cell.length_b   1.000
_cell.length_c   1.000
_cell.angle_alpha   90.00
_cell.angle_beta   90.00
_cell.angle_gamma   90.00
#
_symmetry.space_group_name_H-M   'P 1'
#
loop_
_entity.id
_entity.type
_entity.pdbx_description
1 polymer ?
#
loop_
_entity_poly.entity_id
_entity_poly.type
_entity_poly.pdbx_seq_one_letter_code
_entity_poly.pdbx_strand_id
1 'polypeptide(L)'
;LGAALSFEGRSSNVRSIGEPTLEKSIKGAKDSFVETLRTNTALVRRRICTPKLKVVENAVGRKSHTNVAVMFIDGVVDPALVEETCRRLDALDVDALVSTGTFEEYIVDKSLSPFPQLLHTERPDRFAAYLLEGRVGILADGLPVGLVLPVTFAEFMRVGDDRANHFSYAAVLTLLRYLALFIALYLPALYVAVALYHQEMIPTG
;
A
#
# COMPACT_ATOMS: atom_id res chain seq x y z
N LEU A 1 26.95 -34.51 -25.21
CA LEU A 1 25.68 -34.12 -24.57
C LEU A 1 25.98 -33.75 -23.13
N GLY A 2 26.25 -32.46 -22.84
CA GLY A 2 26.42 -31.94 -21.49
C GLY A 2 25.07 -31.56 -20.92
N ALA A 3 24.55 -32.32 -19.95
CA ALA A 3 23.45 -31.90 -19.14
C ALA A 3 23.99 -31.00 -18.01
N ALA A 4 23.60 -29.72 -17.99
CA ALA A 4 23.89 -28.83 -16.89
C ALA A 4 22.70 -28.91 -15.90
N LEU A 5 22.97 -29.42 -14.69
CA LEU A 5 22.05 -29.36 -13.57
C LEU A 5 22.28 -28.04 -12.85
N SER A 6 21.33 -27.09 -12.96
CA SER A 6 21.37 -25.87 -12.18
C SER A 6 20.66 -26.12 -10.85
N PHE A 7 21.36 -25.97 -9.74
CA PHE A 7 20.78 -25.97 -8.41
C PHE A 7 20.62 -24.55 -7.92
N GLU A 8 19.41 -24.19 -7.48
CA GLU A 8 19.17 -22.93 -6.81
C GLU A 8 19.66 -23.03 -5.35
N GLY A 9 20.94 -22.69 -5.15
CA GLY A 9 21.60 -22.72 -3.83
C GLY A 9 21.37 -21.43 -3.04
N ARG A 10 20.13 -20.95 -2.93
CA ARG A 10 19.82 -19.84 -2.03
C ARG A 10 19.82 -20.35 -0.59
N SER A 11 20.81 -19.94 0.19
CA SER A 11 20.80 -20.05 1.64
C SER A 11 19.61 -19.27 2.19
N SER A 12 18.64 -19.99 2.75
CA SER A 12 17.43 -19.38 3.31
C SER A 12 17.66 -18.86 4.73
N ASN A 13 18.52 -17.86 4.91
CA ASN A 13 18.45 -17.01 6.10
C ASN A 13 17.26 -16.04 5.92
N VAL A 14 16.07 -16.60 5.82
CA VAL A 14 14.83 -15.84 5.72
C VAL A 14 14.37 -15.52 7.14
N ARG A 15 14.15 -14.26 7.44
CA ARG A 15 13.46 -13.85 8.68
C ARG A 15 12.14 -14.60 8.77
N SER A 16 11.85 -15.19 9.93
CA SER A 16 10.55 -15.80 10.19
C SER A 16 9.43 -14.76 10.06
N ILE A 17 8.27 -15.20 9.55
CA ILE A 17 7.07 -14.37 9.48
C ILE A 17 6.72 -13.90 10.90
N GLY A 18 6.78 -12.60 11.14
CA GLY A 18 6.50 -11.98 12.42
C GLY A 18 5.23 -11.14 12.42
N GLU A 19 4.95 -10.49 13.53
CA GLU A 19 3.87 -9.53 13.64
C GLU A 19 4.26 -8.20 12.96
N PRO A 20 3.30 -7.47 12.34
CA PRO A 20 3.55 -6.16 11.75
C PRO A 20 3.97 -5.16 12.84
N THR A 21 4.96 -4.33 12.54
CA THR A 21 5.51 -3.36 13.48
C THR A 21 4.78 -2.03 13.43
N LEU A 22 4.47 -1.55 12.25
CA LEU A 22 3.79 -0.27 12.01
C LEU A 22 2.27 -0.40 12.05
N GLU A 23 1.73 -1.50 11.53
CA GLU A 23 0.28 -1.73 11.41
C GLU A 23 -0.21 -2.79 12.40
N LYS A 24 0.05 -2.59 13.69
CA LYS A 24 -0.40 -3.53 14.75
C LYS A 24 -1.90 -3.72 14.71
N SER A 25 -2.36 -4.98 14.68
CA SER A 25 -3.77 -5.34 14.71
C SER A 25 -4.14 -5.96 16.05
N ILE A 26 -5.27 -5.53 16.60
CA ILE A 26 -5.81 -6.09 17.86
C ILE A 26 -6.57 -7.40 17.58
N LYS A 27 -7.36 -7.44 16.48
CA LYS A 27 -8.23 -8.58 16.14
C LYS A 27 -7.98 -9.19 14.75
N GLY A 28 -7.04 -8.61 13.96
CA GLY A 28 -6.74 -9.05 12.60
C GLY A 28 -5.65 -10.12 12.52
N ALA A 29 -5.25 -10.42 11.30
CA ALA A 29 -4.10 -11.28 11.03
C ALA A 29 -2.83 -10.65 11.60
N LYS A 30 -1.96 -11.49 12.16
CA LYS A 30 -0.71 -11.07 12.81
C LYS A 30 0.52 -11.34 11.95
N ASP A 31 0.35 -11.93 10.77
CA ASP A 31 1.44 -12.14 9.84
C ASP A 31 1.74 -10.86 9.06
N SER A 32 3.02 -10.61 8.84
CA SER A 32 3.53 -9.48 8.06
C SER A 32 4.35 -9.95 6.88
N PHE A 33 4.53 -9.07 5.90
CA PHE A 33 5.46 -9.28 4.81
C PHE A 33 6.91 -9.35 5.34
N VAL A 34 7.72 -10.12 4.65
CA VAL A 34 9.15 -10.29 4.90
C VAL A 34 9.95 -9.78 3.70
N GLU A 35 11.28 -9.82 3.79
CA GLU A 35 12.16 -9.33 2.74
C GLU A 35 12.14 -10.21 1.48
N THR A 36 11.69 -11.46 1.58
CA THR A 36 11.71 -12.43 0.48
C THR A 36 10.44 -12.38 -0.35
N LEU A 37 10.55 -12.00 -1.62
CA LEU A 37 9.43 -11.86 -2.56
C LEU A 37 8.60 -13.14 -2.68
N ARG A 38 9.23 -14.31 -2.79
CA ARG A 38 8.54 -15.61 -2.91
C ARG A 38 7.66 -15.92 -1.69
N THR A 39 8.13 -15.60 -0.50
CA THR A 39 7.35 -15.78 0.73
C THR A 39 6.14 -14.84 0.72
N ASN A 40 6.34 -13.60 0.32
CA ASN A 40 5.28 -12.59 0.26
C ASN A 40 4.19 -12.96 -0.76
N THR A 41 4.58 -13.39 -1.95
CA THR A 41 3.62 -13.86 -2.97
C THR A 41 2.86 -15.10 -2.51
N ALA A 42 3.52 -16.03 -1.78
CA ALA A 42 2.87 -17.19 -1.19
C ALA A 42 1.86 -16.80 -0.10
N LEU A 43 2.17 -15.80 0.75
CA LEU A 43 1.24 -15.27 1.76
C LEU A 43 -0.04 -14.71 1.13
N VAL A 44 0.09 -13.97 0.02
CA VAL A 44 -1.07 -13.44 -0.72
C VAL A 44 -1.86 -14.57 -1.38
N ARG A 45 -1.19 -15.52 -2.06
CA ARG A 45 -1.85 -16.67 -2.70
C ARG A 45 -2.61 -17.54 -1.71
N ARG A 46 -2.13 -17.67 -0.48
CA ARG A 46 -2.84 -18.42 0.58
C ARG A 46 -4.17 -17.75 0.96
N ARG A 47 -4.29 -16.45 0.80
CA ARG A 47 -5.54 -15.70 1.08
C ARG A 47 -6.46 -15.61 -0.11
N ILE A 48 -5.90 -15.53 -1.29
CA ILE A 48 -6.65 -15.42 -2.55
C ILE A 48 -6.44 -16.69 -3.35
N CYS A 49 -7.22 -17.72 -3.05
CA CYS A 49 -7.16 -19.03 -3.68
C CYS A 49 -7.98 -19.05 -4.99
N THR A 50 -7.61 -18.19 -5.96
CA THR A 50 -8.27 -18.17 -7.28
C THR A 50 -7.24 -18.22 -8.41
N PRO A 51 -7.52 -18.93 -9.51
CA PRO A 51 -6.65 -18.93 -10.69
C PRO A 51 -6.60 -17.57 -11.40
N LYS A 52 -7.53 -16.67 -11.07
CA LYS A 52 -7.57 -15.29 -11.60
C LYS A 52 -6.54 -14.37 -10.96
N LEU A 53 -5.92 -14.77 -9.84
CA LEU A 53 -4.81 -14.02 -9.27
C LEU A 53 -3.59 -14.18 -10.18
N LYS A 54 -3.25 -13.10 -10.87
CA LYS A 54 -2.09 -13.01 -11.75
C LYS A 54 -0.92 -12.38 -11.00
N VAL A 55 0.26 -12.85 -11.35
CA VAL A 55 1.54 -12.32 -10.84
C VAL A 55 2.45 -12.15 -12.03
N VAL A 56 2.82 -10.92 -12.31
CA VAL A 56 3.78 -10.57 -13.36
C VAL A 56 5.08 -10.18 -12.66
N GLU A 57 6.14 -10.91 -12.93
CA GLU A 57 7.45 -10.67 -12.30
C GLU A 57 8.37 -9.97 -13.30
N ASN A 58 8.93 -8.84 -12.88
CA ASN A 58 9.91 -8.06 -13.64
C ASN A 58 11.14 -7.83 -12.77
N ALA A 59 12.29 -7.63 -13.39
CA ALA A 59 13.52 -7.23 -12.70
C ALA A 59 13.77 -5.74 -12.92
N VAL A 60 13.93 -4.99 -11.84
CA VAL A 60 14.14 -3.53 -11.84
C VAL A 60 15.52 -3.20 -11.30
N GLY A 61 16.13 -2.17 -11.86
CA GLY A 61 17.47 -1.70 -11.48
C GLY A 61 18.58 -2.24 -12.37
N ARG A 62 19.43 -1.33 -12.87
CA ARG A 62 20.55 -1.67 -13.78
C ARG A 62 21.62 -2.55 -13.11
N LYS A 63 21.85 -2.34 -11.81
CA LYS A 63 22.90 -3.04 -11.04
C LYS A 63 22.31 -4.04 -10.06
N SER A 64 21.17 -3.72 -9.43
CA SER A 64 20.58 -4.59 -8.39
C SER A 64 19.81 -5.76 -8.97
N HIS A 65 19.22 -5.61 -10.17
CA HIS A 65 18.31 -6.61 -10.76
C HIS A 65 17.29 -7.14 -9.74
N THR A 66 16.68 -6.22 -8.99
CA THR A 66 15.72 -6.54 -7.92
C THR A 66 14.44 -7.09 -8.53
N ASN A 67 14.02 -8.28 -8.12
CA ASN A 67 12.78 -8.87 -8.58
C ASN A 67 11.58 -8.12 -7.97
N VAL A 68 10.63 -7.73 -8.83
CA VAL A 68 9.40 -7.05 -8.47
C VAL A 68 8.23 -7.85 -9.02
N ALA A 69 7.23 -8.10 -8.20
CA ALA A 69 6.01 -8.79 -8.60
C ALA A 69 4.82 -7.82 -8.60
N VAL A 70 4.20 -7.64 -9.75
CA VAL A 70 2.92 -6.96 -9.91
C VAL A 70 1.81 -7.98 -9.76
N MET A 71 0.92 -7.77 -8.79
CA MET A 71 -0.17 -8.69 -8.46
C MET A 71 -1.52 -8.03 -8.68
N PHE A 72 -2.44 -8.74 -9.33
CA PHE A 72 -3.79 -8.27 -9.59
C PHE A 72 -4.75 -9.43 -9.84
N ILE A 73 -6.05 -9.16 -9.79
CA ILE A 73 -7.10 -10.16 -10.08
C ILE A 73 -7.68 -9.89 -11.47
N ASP A 74 -7.46 -10.83 -12.36
CA ASP A 74 -7.98 -10.79 -13.72
C ASP A 74 -9.52 -10.76 -13.74
N GLY A 75 -10.09 -9.84 -14.52
CA GLY A 75 -11.53 -9.60 -14.61
C GLY A 75 -12.13 -8.76 -13.48
N VAL A 76 -11.31 -8.28 -12.52
CA VAL A 76 -11.74 -7.33 -11.46
C VAL A 76 -11.01 -6.00 -11.61
N VAL A 77 -9.71 -6.05 -11.89
CA VAL A 77 -8.88 -4.88 -12.12
C VAL A 77 -9.14 -4.27 -13.50
N ASP A 78 -8.99 -2.96 -13.62
CA ASP A 78 -8.94 -2.28 -14.92
C ASP A 78 -7.64 -2.67 -15.65
N PRO A 79 -7.72 -3.29 -16.83
CA PRO A 79 -6.53 -3.65 -17.62
C PRO A 79 -5.60 -2.48 -17.91
N ALA A 80 -6.14 -1.29 -18.15
CA ALA A 80 -5.36 -0.08 -18.42
C ALA A 80 -4.45 0.29 -17.22
N LEU A 81 -4.94 0.06 -16.00
CA LEU A 81 -4.17 0.30 -14.78
C LEU A 81 -2.98 -0.66 -14.67
N VAL A 82 -3.18 -1.93 -15.01
CA VAL A 82 -2.11 -2.94 -14.99
C VAL A 82 -1.03 -2.60 -16.03
N GLU A 83 -1.45 -2.30 -17.26
CA GLU A 83 -0.56 -1.94 -18.36
C GLU A 83 0.27 -0.70 -18.02
N GLU A 84 -0.36 0.34 -17.48
CA GLU A 84 0.32 1.56 -17.06
C GLU A 84 1.29 1.30 -15.91
N THR A 85 0.93 0.45 -14.94
CA THR A 85 1.81 0.07 -13.84
C THR A 85 3.05 -0.66 -14.36
N CYS A 86 2.88 -1.64 -15.23
CA CYS A 86 3.99 -2.37 -15.84
C CYS A 86 4.86 -1.43 -16.67
N ARG A 87 4.27 -0.56 -17.49
CA ARG A 87 4.98 0.42 -18.31
C ARG A 87 5.87 1.34 -17.46
N ARG A 88 5.36 1.81 -16.30
CA ARG A 88 6.14 2.65 -15.38
C ARG A 88 7.28 1.89 -14.73
N LEU A 89 7.03 0.64 -14.33
CA LEU A 89 8.07 -0.21 -13.76
C LEU A 89 9.19 -0.49 -14.77
N ASP A 90 8.84 -0.75 -16.02
CA ASP A 90 9.81 -1.01 -17.09
C ASP A 90 10.59 0.26 -17.48
N ALA A 91 9.99 1.44 -17.30
CA ALA A 91 10.61 2.73 -17.54
C ALA A 91 11.52 3.20 -16.38
N LEU A 92 11.58 2.47 -15.26
CA LEU A 92 12.41 2.80 -14.12
C LEU A 92 13.90 2.71 -14.45
N ASP A 93 14.52 3.86 -14.65
CA ASP A 93 15.95 3.97 -14.93
C ASP A 93 16.74 4.28 -13.66
N VAL A 94 16.82 3.29 -12.77
CA VAL A 94 17.53 3.38 -11.49
C VAL A 94 18.64 2.34 -11.40
N ASP A 95 19.72 2.67 -10.71
CA ASP A 95 20.83 1.73 -10.51
C ASP A 95 20.44 0.58 -9.57
N ALA A 96 19.71 0.90 -8.51
CA ALA A 96 19.27 -0.05 -7.51
C ALA A 96 17.95 0.38 -6.86
N LEU A 97 17.12 -0.60 -6.52
CA LEU A 97 15.90 -0.42 -5.77
C LEU A 97 16.17 -0.73 -4.30
N VAL A 98 16.47 0.31 -3.51
CA VAL A 98 16.90 0.17 -2.12
C VAL A 98 15.79 0.49 -1.12
N SER A 99 14.82 1.33 -1.50
CA SER A 99 13.76 1.78 -0.60
C SER A 99 12.41 1.93 -1.28
N THR A 100 11.35 1.93 -0.48
CA THR A 100 9.98 2.21 -0.94
C THR A 100 9.83 3.62 -1.51
N GLY A 101 10.58 4.59 -1.01
CA GLY A 101 10.59 5.96 -1.52
C GLY A 101 10.98 6.06 -2.99
N THR A 102 11.86 5.17 -3.45
CA THR A 102 12.21 5.10 -4.88
C THR A 102 11.00 4.73 -5.74
N PHE A 103 10.14 3.82 -5.27
CA PHE A 103 8.89 3.52 -5.97
C PHE A 103 7.95 4.71 -6.01
N GLU A 104 7.77 5.40 -4.88
CA GLU A 104 6.88 6.57 -4.82
C GLU A 104 7.31 7.64 -5.81
N GLU A 105 8.60 7.94 -5.86
CA GLU A 105 9.12 9.01 -6.70
C GLU A 105 8.89 8.76 -8.20
N TYR A 106 9.03 7.52 -8.65
CA TYR A 106 8.98 7.19 -10.08
C TYR A 106 7.63 6.63 -10.57
N ILE A 107 6.84 6.04 -9.68
CA ILE A 107 5.55 5.45 -10.07
C ILE A 107 4.40 6.46 -10.01
N VAL A 108 4.51 7.49 -9.14
CA VAL A 108 3.46 8.49 -8.97
C VAL A 108 3.41 9.50 -10.13
N ASP A 109 2.20 9.99 -10.44
CA ASP A 109 1.99 10.99 -11.50
C ASP A 109 2.54 12.37 -11.14
N LYS A 110 2.45 12.72 -9.85
CA LYS A 110 2.78 14.04 -9.33
C LYS A 110 3.65 13.91 -8.09
N SER A 111 4.96 13.94 -8.27
CA SER A 111 5.95 13.90 -7.18
C SER A 111 5.83 15.08 -6.20
N LEU A 112 5.27 16.21 -6.65
CA LEU A 112 5.03 17.40 -5.82
C LEU A 112 3.66 17.39 -5.11
N SER A 113 2.88 16.32 -5.23
CA SER A 113 1.60 16.23 -4.51
C SER A 113 1.85 15.98 -3.03
N PRO A 114 1.24 16.76 -2.10
CA PRO A 114 1.32 16.49 -0.67
C PRO A 114 0.52 15.24 -0.26
N PHE A 115 -0.31 14.70 -1.16
CA PHE A 115 -1.09 13.50 -0.91
C PHE A 115 -0.39 12.28 -1.52
N PRO A 116 -0.13 11.22 -0.73
CA PRO A 116 0.45 10.00 -1.24
C PRO A 116 -0.49 9.34 -2.26
N GLN A 117 0.07 8.83 -3.34
CA GLN A 117 -0.68 8.16 -4.41
C GLN A 117 -0.56 6.63 -4.32
N LEU A 118 0.32 6.15 -3.45
CA LEU A 118 0.52 4.74 -3.13
C LEU A 118 0.15 4.49 -1.68
N LEU A 119 -0.44 3.36 -1.40
CA LEU A 119 -0.66 2.87 -0.06
C LEU A 119 0.39 1.82 0.28
N HIS A 120 1.06 1.99 1.41
CA HIS A 120 2.01 1.04 1.97
C HIS A 120 1.29 0.16 2.98
N THR A 121 1.56 -1.14 2.96
CA THR A 121 1.07 -2.05 3.99
C THR A 121 2.06 -3.17 4.27
N GLU A 122 2.30 -3.45 5.55
CA GLU A 122 3.06 -4.62 5.99
C GLU A 122 2.17 -5.87 6.07
N ARG A 123 0.85 -5.70 5.93
CA ARG A 123 -0.14 -6.74 6.19
C ARG A 123 -0.62 -7.42 4.91
N PRO A 124 -0.35 -8.72 4.73
CA PRO A 124 -0.84 -9.48 3.57
C PRO A 124 -2.37 -9.57 3.47
N ASP A 125 -3.11 -9.48 4.61
CA ASP A 125 -4.57 -9.49 4.62
C ASP A 125 -5.16 -8.19 4.04
N ARG A 126 -4.58 -7.03 4.38
CA ARG A 126 -4.97 -5.74 3.79
C ARG A 126 -4.63 -5.69 2.31
N PHE A 127 -3.42 -6.12 1.95
CA PHE A 127 -2.99 -6.19 0.56
C PHE A 127 -3.94 -7.05 -0.28
N ALA A 128 -4.29 -8.26 0.20
CA ALA A 128 -5.22 -9.14 -0.46
C ALA A 128 -6.63 -8.51 -0.61
N ALA A 129 -7.12 -7.81 0.43
CA ALA A 129 -8.40 -7.12 0.37
C ALA A 129 -8.43 -6.04 -0.72
N TYR A 130 -7.35 -5.28 -0.89
CA TYR A 130 -7.25 -4.28 -1.96
C TYR A 130 -7.20 -4.88 -3.36
N LEU A 131 -6.53 -6.03 -3.53
CA LEU A 131 -6.56 -6.75 -4.81
C LEU A 131 -7.98 -7.21 -5.16
N LEU A 132 -8.76 -7.66 -4.17
CA LEU A 132 -10.17 -8.03 -4.35
C LEU A 132 -11.07 -6.84 -4.71
N GLU A 133 -10.68 -5.62 -4.35
CA GLU A 133 -11.34 -4.37 -4.73
C GLU A 133 -10.96 -3.89 -6.15
N GLY A 134 -10.12 -4.64 -6.89
CA GLY A 134 -9.71 -4.29 -8.25
C GLY A 134 -8.50 -3.36 -8.32
N ARG A 135 -7.69 -3.29 -7.27
CA ARG A 135 -6.43 -2.54 -7.28
C ARG A 135 -5.26 -3.40 -7.72
N VAL A 136 -4.18 -2.75 -8.07
CA VAL A 136 -2.90 -3.38 -8.38
C VAL A 136 -2.01 -3.32 -7.14
N GLY A 137 -1.36 -4.43 -6.82
CA GLY A 137 -0.39 -4.52 -5.76
C GLY A 137 1.01 -4.79 -6.31
N ILE A 138 2.02 -4.20 -5.70
CA ILE A 138 3.42 -4.38 -6.05
C ILE A 138 4.16 -4.91 -4.82
N LEU A 139 4.93 -5.97 -5.02
CA LEU A 139 5.86 -6.52 -4.03
C LEU A 139 7.26 -6.50 -4.62
N ALA A 140 8.26 -6.14 -3.85
CA ALA A 140 9.65 -6.16 -4.28
C ALA A 140 10.52 -7.01 -3.35
N ASP A 141 11.51 -7.66 -3.91
CA ASP A 141 12.50 -8.41 -3.14
C ASP A 141 13.33 -7.45 -2.29
N GLY A 142 13.57 -7.81 -1.04
CA GLY A 142 14.29 -6.96 -0.08
C GLY A 142 13.40 -5.95 0.67
N LEU A 143 12.13 -5.77 0.29
CA LEU A 143 11.21 -4.84 0.96
C LEU A 143 10.08 -5.59 1.68
N PRO A 144 9.95 -5.43 3.03
CA PRO A 144 8.91 -6.11 3.82
C PRO A 144 7.58 -5.35 3.80
N VAL A 145 7.26 -4.71 2.68
CA VAL A 145 6.01 -3.94 2.50
C VAL A 145 5.43 -4.19 1.11
N GLY A 146 4.11 -4.22 1.03
CA GLY A 146 3.38 -4.20 -0.22
C GLY A 146 2.88 -2.80 -0.55
N LEU A 147 3.02 -2.41 -1.81
CA LEU A 147 2.51 -1.17 -2.35
C LEU A 147 1.21 -1.44 -3.09
N VAL A 148 0.21 -0.59 -2.91
CA VAL A 148 -1.09 -0.72 -3.56
C VAL A 148 -1.46 0.57 -4.26
N LEU A 149 -1.96 0.45 -5.49
CA LEU A 149 -2.40 1.57 -6.32
C LEU A 149 -3.68 1.22 -7.11
N PRO A 150 -4.48 2.23 -7.49
CA PRO A 150 -4.44 3.60 -7.01
C PRO A 150 -4.97 3.72 -5.58
N VAL A 151 -4.60 4.79 -4.90
CA VAL A 151 -5.15 5.15 -3.60
C VAL A 151 -6.19 6.26 -3.72
N THR A 152 -7.25 6.18 -2.94
CA THR A 152 -8.26 7.24 -2.86
C THR A 152 -8.17 7.96 -1.52
N PHE A 153 -8.60 9.22 -1.47
CA PHE A 153 -8.62 9.99 -0.22
C PHE A 153 -9.38 9.29 0.92
N ALA A 154 -10.45 8.57 0.58
CA ALA A 154 -11.24 7.82 1.54
C ALA A 154 -10.43 6.73 2.28
N GLU A 155 -9.36 6.21 1.67
CA GLU A 155 -8.52 5.19 2.32
C GLU A 155 -7.73 5.76 3.50
N PHE A 156 -7.34 7.05 3.46
CA PHE A 156 -6.67 7.69 4.59
C PHE A 156 -7.59 7.89 5.79
N MET A 157 -8.90 7.88 5.57
CA MET A 157 -9.90 7.95 6.63
C MET A 157 -10.25 6.58 7.21
N ARG A 158 -9.79 5.49 6.58
CA ARG A 158 -10.02 4.11 7.03
C ARG A 158 -8.76 3.54 7.69
N VAL A 159 -8.91 3.02 8.89
CA VAL A 159 -7.85 2.27 9.56
C VAL A 159 -8.04 0.78 9.28
N GLY A 160 -6.92 0.04 9.20
CA GLY A 160 -6.96 -1.40 8.89
C GLY A 160 -7.81 -2.22 9.83
N ASP A 161 -7.89 -1.84 11.09
CA ASP A 161 -8.70 -2.53 12.10
C ASP A 161 -10.20 -2.24 12.00
N ASP A 162 -10.62 -1.23 11.24
CA ASP A 162 -12.06 -0.96 11.03
C ASP A 162 -12.77 -2.13 10.35
N ARG A 163 -12.06 -2.89 9.50
CA ARG A 163 -12.59 -4.11 8.85
C ARG A 163 -12.73 -5.30 9.81
N ALA A 164 -11.98 -5.32 10.90
CA ALA A 164 -12.05 -6.37 11.91
C ALA A 164 -13.12 -6.10 12.98
N ASN A 165 -13.67 -4.89 13.01
CA ASN A 165 -14.69 -4.47 13.96
C ASN A 165 -16.11 -4.59 13.39
N HIS A 166 -17.11 -4.58 14.29
CA HIS A 166 -18.51 -4.55 13.87
C HIS A 166 -18.79 -3.27 13.07
N PHE A 167 -19.57 -3.38 11.99
CA PHE A 167 -19.80 -2.30 11.03
C PHE A 167 -20.29 -1.00 11.69
N SER A 168 -21.15 -1.08 12.72
CA SER A 168 -21.68 0.10 13.42
C SER A 168 -20.58 0.88 14.13
N TYR A 169 -19.66 0.18 14.79
CA TYR A 169 -18.52 0.80 15.47
C TYR A 169 -17.55 1.43 14.48
N ALA A 170 -17.22 0.71 13.40
CA ALA A 170 -16.37 1.21 12.33
C ALA A 170 -16.99 2.46 11.65
N ALA A 171 -18.31 2.46 11.43
CA ALA A 171 -19.01 3.59 10.85
C ALA A 171 -18.95 4.84 11.74
N VAL A 172 -19.17 4.69 13.06
CA VAL A 172 -19.07 5.81 14.01
C VAL A 172 -17.66 6.37 14.06
N LEU A 173 -16.62 5.51 14.13
CA LEU A 173 -15.23 5.98 14.13
C LEU A 173 -14.87 6.71 12.83
N THR A 174 -15.32 6.20 11.70
CA THR A 174 -15.10 6.86 10.39
C THR A 174 -15.80 8.22 10.36
N LEU A 175 -17.04 8.31 10.83
CA LEU A 175 -17.77 9.58 10.92
C LEU A 175 -17.04 10.60 11.81
N LEU A 176 -16.55 10.15 12.97
CA LEU A 176 -15.78 11.02 13.87
C LEU A 176 -14.48 11.53 13.23
N ARG A 177 -13.81 10.71 12.41
CA ARG A 177 -12.61 11.15 11.67
C ARG A 177 -12.94 12.22 10.62
N TYR A 178 -14.03 12.05 9.87
CA TYR A 178 -14.51 13.09 8.94
C TYR A 178 -14.92 14.37 9.66
N LEU A 179 -15.59 14.25 10.80
CA LEU A 179 -15.94 15.40 11.63
C LEU A 179 -14.69 16.12 12.15
N ALA A 180 -13.70 15.38 12.64
CA ALA A 180 -12.43 15.94 13.10
C ALA A 180 -11.67 16.65 11.96
N LEU A 181 -11.64 16.06 10.76
CA LEU A 181 -11.06 16.70 9.58
C LEU A 181 -11.79 18.00 9.23
N PHE A 182 -13.13 17.98 9.25
CA PHE A 182 -13.94 19.16 8.99
C PHE A 182 -13.64 20.27 10.00
N ILE A 183 -13.62 19.95 11.29
CA ILE A 183 -13.29 20.91 12.35
C ILE A 183 -11.86 21.46 12.13
N ALA A 184 -10.88 20.59 11.84
CA ALA A 184 -9.50 21.01 11.64
C ALA A 184 -9.33 21.98 10.46
N LEU A 185 -10.14 21.85 9.40
CA LEU A 185 -10.11 22.74 8.25
C LEU A 185 -10.88 24.05 8.49
N TYR A 186 -12.04 23.97 9.13
CA TYR A 186 -12.93 25.14 9.24
C TYR A 186 -12.68 25.98 10.50
N LEU A 187 -12.23 25.38 11.61
CA LEU A 187 -12.04 26.11 12.86
C LEU A 187 -11.02 27.26 12.75
N PRO A 188 -9.85 27.08 12.12
CA PRO A 188 -8.90 28.18 11.92
C PRO A 188 -9.49 29.29 11.05
N ALA A 189 -10.21 28.93 9.98
CA ALA A 189 -10.84 29.90 9.10
C ALA A 189 -11.95 30.68 9.82
N LEU A 190 -12.77 29.99 10.62
CA LEU A 190 -13.81 30.59 11.44
C LEU A 190 -13.22 31.55 12.49
N TYR A 191 -12.12 31.11 13.15
CA TYR A 191 -11.43 31.97 14.12
C TYR A 191 -10.95 33.27 13.47
N VAL A 192 -10.31 33.19 12.32
CA VAL A 192 -9.85 34.37 11.59
C VAL A 192 -11.04 35.26 11.17
N ALA A 193 -12.10 34.66 10.68
CA ALA A 193 -13.33 35.43 10.29
C ALA A 193 -13.94 36.17 11.46
N VAL A 194 -14.05 35.53 12.63
CA VAL A 194 -14.64 36.15 13.83
C VAL A 194 -13.67 37.20 14.40
N ALA A 195 -12.38 36.89 14.51
CA ALA A 195 -11.41 37.79 15.12
C ALA A 195 -11.13 39.06 14.28
N LEU A 196 -11.21 38.98 12.95
CA LEU A 196 -10.90 40.09 12.05
C LEU A 196 -12.17 40.86 11.59
N TYR A 197 -13.25 40.17 11.32
CA TYR A 197 -14.42 40.78 10.69
C TYR A 197 -15.64 40.96 11.63
N HIS A 198 -15.71 40.17 12.73
CA HIS A 198 -16.83 40.18 13.66
C HIS A 198 -16.36 40.17 15.11
N GLN A 199 -15.55 41.19 15.47
CA GLN A 199 -15.01 41.34 16.83
C GLN A 199 -16.10 41.50 17.90
N GLU A 200 -17.28 42.02 17.52
CA GLU A 200 -18.47 42.14 18.39
C GLU A 200 -19.02 40.79 18.86
N MET A 201 -18.66 39.67 18.20
CA MET A 201 -19.11 38.33 18.62
C MET A 201 -18.20 37.72 19.70
N ILE A 202 -17.06 38.33 19.99
CA ILE A 202 -16.14 37.85 21.04
C ILE A 202 -16.60 38.45 22.37
N PRO A 203 -17.06 37.64 23.34
CA PRO A 203 -17.40 38.15 24.65
C PRO A 203 -16.18 38.79 25.34
N THR A 204 -16.21 40.07 25.50
CA THR A 204 -15.23 40.80 26.32
C THR A 204 -15.62 40.57 27.78
N GLY A 205 -14.91 39.60 28.43
CA GLY A 205 -15.02 39.36 29.87
C GLY A 205 -14.38 40.45 30.70
#